data_15f2cba79864da1b978219c558fd5789
#
_entry.id   15f2cba79864da1b978219c558fd5789
#
_cell.length_a   1.000
_cell.length_b   1.000
_cell.length_c   1.000
_cell.angle_alpha   90.00
_cell.angle_beta   90.00
_cell.angle_gamma   90.00
#
_symmetry.space_group_name_H-M   'P 1'
#
loop_
_entity.id
_entity.type
_entity.pdbx_description
1 polymer ?
#
loop_
_entity_poly.entity_id
_entity_poly.type
_entity_poly.pdbx_seq_one_letter_code
_entity_poly.pdbx_strand_id
1 'polypeptide(L)'
;PLEEGEWCLLARTNRIASQYAAMLREEGWVFSRFGKPSIPVKTYEAILDWEEWMKGNPLNIAQIKNLYGFLDVGSGFERGFGPRSSALLAVNEEDTFTMERARKSLGLASKDGRWHETLGKIDTDTKHYILNSLRRGDNVKNPRIKISTIHSMKGGECQNVLVIPELSYAAYKEYQRQPSTEHRVFYVAVTRTKESLHIMEPIQTRGSEKFYDL
;
A
#
# COMPACT_ATOMS: atom_id res chain seq x y z
N PRO A 1 -4.17 19.12 -3.91
CA PRO A 1 -2.72 19.29 -4.00
C PRO A 1 -1.95 17.97 -4.14
N LEU A 2 -2.47 16.85 -3.63
CA LEU A 2 -1.78 15.54 -3.67
C LEU A 2 -1.66 14.89 -5.07
N GLU A 3 -2.14 15.51 -6.12
CA GLU A 3 -2.20 14.90 -7.46
C GLU A 3 -0.87 14.94 -8.20
N GLU A 4 0.02 15.86 -7.85
CA GLU A 4 1.32 16.04 -8.49
C GLU A 4 2.46 16.11 -7.47
N GLY A 5 3.68 15.73 -7.90
CA GLY A 5 4.89 15.78 -7.09
C GLY A 5 4.99 14.70 -6.00
N GLU A 6 6.11 14.68 -5.29
CA GLU A 6 6.32 13.80 -4.14
C GLU A 6 5.81 14.47 -2.85
N TRP A 7 5.09 13.71 -2.04
CA TRP A 7 4.46 14.17 -0.81
C TRP A 7 4.88 13.38 0.41
N CYS A 8 5.20 14.08 1.49
CA CYS A 8 5.39 13.48 2.79
C CYS A 8 4.35 14.02 3.77
N LEU A 9 3.45 13.15 4.24
CA LEU A 9 2.48 13.44 5.28
C LEU A 9 3.11 13.10 6.63
N LEU A 10 3.32 14.10 7.48
CA LEU A 10 4.03 13.96 8.75
C LEU A 10 3.09 14.08 9.93
N ALA A 11 2.98 13.02 10.71
CA ALA A 11 2.19 12.97 11.93
C ALA A 11 3.06 12.85 13.17
N ARG A 12 2.56 13.29 14.33
CA ARG A 12 3.29 13.20 15.61
C ARG A 12 3.48 11.75 16.08
N THR A 13 2.50 10.88 15.81
CA THR A 13 2.53 9.47 16.26
C THR A 13 2.11 8.51 15.15
N ASN A 14 2.51 7.23 15.30
CA ASN A 14 2.10 6.16 14.39
C ASN A 14 0.58 5.96 14.37
N ARG A 15 -0.11 6.21 15.50
CA ARG A 15 -1.56 6.08 15.57
C ARG A 15 -2.26 7.14 14.71
N ILE A 16 -1.84 8.40 14.82
CA ILE A 16 -2.37 9.49 13.99
C ILE A 16 -2.05 9.19 12.51
N ALA A 17 -0.81 8.83 12.18
CA ALA A 17 -0.42 8.43 10.83
C ALA A 17 -1.29 7.28 10.27
N SER A 18 -1.69 6.30 11.12
CA SER A 18 -2.58 5.21 10.70
C SER A 18 -3.99 5.69 10.34
N GLN A 19 -4.53 6.65 11.10
CA GLN A 19 -5.86 7.19 10.86
C GLN A 19 -5.91 7.96 9.52
N TYR A 20 -4.89 8.77 9.24
CA TYR A 20 -4.76 9.45 7.95
C TYR A 20 -4.45 8.50 6.80
N ALA A 21 -3.70 7.42 7.05
CA ALA A 21 -3.49 6.37 6.06
C ALA A 21 -4.81 5.65 5.70
N ALA A 22 -5.71 5.45 6.67
CA ALA A 22 -7.04 4.90 6.40
C ALA A 22 -7.87 5.84 5.52
N MET A 23 -7.87 7.15 5.80
CA MET A 23 -8.54 8.16 4.97
C MET A 23 -8.00 8.19 3.53
N LEU A 24 -6.67 8.17 3.36
CA LEU A 24 -6.06 8.08 2.03
C LEU A 24 -6.49 6.82 1.28
N ARG A 25 -6.60 5.69 2.00
CA ARG A 25 -7.06 4.43 1.42
C ARG A 25 -8.52 4.49 0.98
N GLU A 26 -9.41 5.05 1.80
CA GLU A 26 -10.83 5.25 1.46
C GLU A 26 -11.00 6.11 0.22
N GLU A 27 -10.16 7.14 0.07
CA GLU A 27 -10.13 8.03 -1.11
C GLU A 27 -9.43 7.41 -2.34
N GLY A 28 -8.87 6.21 -2.21
CA GLY A 28 -8.19 5.51 -3.30
C GLY A 28 -6.78 6.01 -3.61
N TRP A 29 -6.11 6.73 -2.69
CA TRP A 29 -4.73 7.16 -2.89
C TRP A 29 -3.75 6.01 -2.65
N VAL A 30 -2.78 5.84 -3.56
CA VAL A 30 -1.64 4.95 -3.34
C VAL A 30 -0.58 5.69 -2.53
N PHE A 31 -0.14 5.07 -1.46
CA PHE A 31 0.88 5.65 -0.58
C PHE A 31 1.84 4.58 -0.07
N SER A 32 2.95 5.01 0.50
CA SER A 32 3.85 4.14 1.27
C SER A 32 3.87 4.54 2.73
N ARG A 33 4.02 3.53 3.59
CA ARG A 33 4.20 3.70 5.03
C ARG A 33 5.28 2.77 5.53
N PHE A 34 6.26 3.32 6.27
CA PHE A 34 7.45 2.56 6.70
C PHE A 34 8.16 1.82 5.55
N GLY A 35 8.26 2.47 4.39
CA GLY A 35 8.87 1.88 3.20
C GLY A 35 8.05 0.77 2.51
N LYS A 36 6.83 0.49 3.00
CA LYS A 36 5.92 -0.50 2.40
C LYS A 36 4.79 0.20 1.65
N PRO A 37 4.50 -0.15 0.39
CA PRO A 37 3.37 0.40 -0.33
C PRO A 37 2.04 -0.06 0.30
N SER A 38 1.03 0.77 0.18
CA SER A 38 -0.34 0.52 0.68
C SER A 38 -1.04 -0.65 -0.01
N ILE A 39 -0.65 -0.94 -1.25
CA ILE A 39 -0.99 -2.18 -1.95
C ILE A 39 0.26 -3.05 -1.91
N PRO A 40 0.23 -4.25 -1.29
CA PRO A 40 1.39 -5.14 -1.26
C PRO A 40 1.88 -5.49 -2.66
N VAL A 41 3.20 -5.42 -2.89
CA VAL A 41 3.80 -5.65 -4.20
C VAL A 41 3.37 -6.98 -4.80
N LYS A 42 3.38 -8.05 -4.00
CA LYS A 42 2.95 -9.40 -4.45
C LYS A 42 1.50 -9.45 -4.91
N THR A 43 0.61 -8.71 -4.23
CA THR A 43 -0.81 -8.60 -4.63
C THR A 43 -0.93 -7.88 -5.97
N TYR A 44 -0.22 -6.77 -6.13
CA TYR A 44 -0.22 -6.01 -7.37
C TYR A 44 0.38 -6.80 -8.53
N GLU A 45 1.49 -7.51 -8.32
CA GLU A 45 2.10 -8.39 -9.31
C GLU A 45 1.17 -9.53 -9.72
N ALA A 46 0.48 -10.16 -8.77
CA ALA A 46 -0.49 -11.21 -9.10
C ALA A 46 -1.66 -10.68 -9.97
N ILE A 47 -2.08 -9.44 -9.75
CA ILE A 47 -3.10 -8.80 -10.59
C ILE A 47 -2.57 -8.57 -12.02
N LEU A 48 -1.36 -8.02 -12.14
CA LEU A 48 -0.74 -7.79 -13.45
C LEU A 48 -0.49 -9.11 -14.19
N ASP A 49 0.03 -10.11 -13.48
CA ASP A 49 0.28 -11.44 -14.04
C ASP A 49 -1.03 -12.09 -14.54
N TRP A 50 -2.14 -11.95 -13.80
CA TRP A 50 -3.44 -12.42 -14.23
C TRP A 50 -3.92 -11.72 -15.51
N GLU A 51 -3.81 -10.39 -15.56
CA GLU A 51 -4.18 -9.61 -16.75
C GLU A 51 -3.33 -9.98 -17.99
N GLU A 52 -2.02 -10.19 -17.81
CA GLU A 52 -1.13 -10.63 -18.87
C GLU A 52 -1.47 -12.06 -19.33
N TRP A 53 -1.79 -12.94 -18.39
CA TRP A 53 -2.22 -14.31 -18.74
C TRP A 53 -3.53 -14.32 -19.53
N MET A 54 -4.48 -13.48 -19.15
CA MET A 54 -5.75 -13.31 -19.88
C MET A 54 -5.57 -12.76 -21.30
N LYS A 55 -4.52 -11.98 -21.55
CA LYS A 55 -4.13 -11.54 -22.91
C LYS A 55 -3.44 -12.62 -23.73
N GLY A 56 -3.16 -13.79 -23.14
CA GLY A 56 -2.47 -14.92 -23.79
C GLY A 56 -0.95 -14.91 -23.61
N ASN A 57 -0.38 -13.96 -22.88
CA ASN A 57 1.06 -13.91 -22.59
C ASN A 57 1.43 -15.01 -21.59
N PRO A 58 2.50 -15.78 -21.84
CA PRO A 58 2.89 -16.85 -20.94
C PRO A 58 3.52 -16.30 -19.65
N LEU A 59 3.28 -16.98 -18.53
CA LEU A 59 3.89 -16.70 -17.23
C LEU A 59 4.96 -17.73 -16.88
N ASN A 60 6.02 -17.30 -16.19
CA ASN A 60 6.99 -18.21 -15.61
C ASN A 60 6.46 -18.84 -14.30
N ILE A 61 7.14 -19.87 -13.81
CA ILE A 61 6.69 -20.61 -12.63
C ILE A 61 6.68 -19.76 -11.34
N ALA A 62 7.55 -18.76 -11.21
CA ALA A 62 7.57 -17.87 -10.05
C ALA A 62 6.32 -16.97 -10.01
N GLN A 63 5.91 -16.42 -11.14
CA GLN A 63 4.67 -15.65 -11.31
C GLN A 63 3.45 -16.52 -11.01
N ILE A 64 3.41 -17.76 -11.54
CA ILE A 64 2.33 -18.72 -11.29
C ILE A 64 2.23 -19.06 -9.79
N LYS A 65 3.36 -19.34 -9.13
CA LYS A 65 3.38 -19.59 -7.68
C LYS A 65 2.84 -18.40 -6.87
N ASN A 66 3.21 -17.18 -7.25
CA ASN A 66 2.68 -15.98 -6.62
C ASN A 66 1.17 -15.86 -6.84
N LEU A 67 0.72 -16.00 -8.09
CA LEU A 67 -0.67 -15.90 -8.49
C LEU A 67 -1.56 -16.95 -7.78
N TYR A 68 -1.11 -18.21 -7.71
CA TYR A 68 -1.83 -19.29 -7.00
C TYR A 68 -1.95 -19.02 -5.49
N GLY A 69 -1.08 -18.17 -4.94
CA GLY A 69 -1.21 -17.66 -3.58
C GLY A 69 -2.52 -16.90 -3.33
N PHE A 70 -3.12 -16.32 -4.38
CA PHE A 70 -4.34 -15.51 -4.33
C PHE A 70 -5.59 -16.21 -4.88
N LEU A 71 -5.43 -17.41 -5.49
CA LEU A 71 -6.52 -18.23 -5.95
C LEU A 71 -7.05 -19.16 -4.86
N ASP A 72 -8.33 -19.50 -4.93
CA ASP A 72 -8.96 -20.46 -4.02
C ASP A 72 -8.72 -21.90 -4.47
N VAL A 73 -8.62 -22.80 -3.48
CA VAL A 73 -8.53 -24.24 -3.76
C VAL A 73 -9.87 -24.76 -4.27
N GLY A 74 -9.84 -25.47 -5.36
CA GLY A 74 -11.01 -26.06 -6.02
C GLY A 74 -11.55 -25.20 -7.14
N SER A 75 -11.82 -23.92 -6.93
CA SER A 75 -12.30 -23.01 -7.98
C SER A 75 -11.19 -22.32 -8.75
N GLY A 76 -10.04 -22.04 -8.12
CA GLY A 76 -8.89 -21.40 -8.73
C GLY A 76 -7.83 -22.38 -9.21
N PHE A 77 -7.53 -23.39 -8.41
CA PHE A 77 -6.63 -24.49 -8.76
C PHE A 77 -7.05 -25.80 -8.06
N GLU A 78 -6.69 -26.93 -8.65
CA GLU A 78 -7.00 -28.27 -8.13
C GLU A 78 -6.20 -28.58 -6.86
N ARG A 79 -6.76 -29.44 -6.00
CA ARG A 79 -6.04 -29.93 -4.80
C ARG A 79 -4.74 -30.60 -5.22
N GLY A 80 -3.66 -30.30 -4.51
CA GLY A 80 -2.31 -30.81 -4.82
C GLY A 80 -1.45 -29.87 -5.66
N PHE A 81 -2.03 -28.82 -6.26
CA PHE A 81 -1.31 -27.83 -7.08
C PHE A 81 -1.13 -26.46 -6.41
N GLY A 82 -1.18 -26.40 -5.09
CA GLY A 82 -0.95 -25.11 -4.38
C GLY A 82 0.46 -24.54 -4.61
N PRO A 83 0.69 -23.26 -4.23
CA PRO A 83 1.95 -22.56 -4.49
C PRO A 83 3.21 -23.26 -3.98
N ARG A 84 3.05 -24.11 -2.96
CA ARG A 84 4.13 -24.89 -2.31
C ARG A 84 4.04 -26.39 -2.60
N SER A 85 3.24 -26.81 -3.55
CA SER A 85 3.09 -28.22 -3.91
C SER A 85 4.36 -28.76 -4.56
N SER A 86 4.62 -30.05 -4.36
CA SER A 86 5.71 -30.75 -5.07
C SER A 86 5.57 -30.64 -6.59
N ALA A 87 4.33 -30.64 -7.10
CA ALA A 87 4.06 -30.48 -8.52
C ALA A 87 4.60 -29.15 -9.09
N LEU A 88 4.38 -28.03 -8.39
CA LEU A 88 4.90 -26.73 -8.82
C LEU A 88 6.39 -26.54 -8.48
N LEU A 89 6.89 -27.22 -7.46
CA LEU A 89 8.32 -27.15 -7.11
C LEU A 89 9.22 -27.94 -8.05
N ALA A 90 8.69 -28.99 -8.72
CA ALA A 90 9.41 -29.82 -9.68
C ALA A 90 9.53 -29.19 -11.08
N VAL A 91 8.83 -28.07 -11.34
CA VAL A 91 8.86 -27.36 -12.63
C VAL A 91 10.15 -26.54 -12.75
N ASN A 92 10.78 -26.57 -13.94
CA ASN A 92 11.97 -25.78 -14.21
C ASN A 92 11.64 -24.28 -14.19
N GLU A 93 12.51 -23.47 -13.59
CA GLU A 93 12.35 -22.02 -13.44
C GLU A 93 12.32 -21.29 -14.79
N GLU A 94 12.94 -21.86 -15.83
CA GLU A 94 12.95 -21.29 -17.18
C GLU A 94 11.66 -21.59 -17.98
N ASP A 95 10.84 -22.53 -17.51
CA ASP A 95 9.61 -22.88 -18.18
C ASP A 95 8.56 -21.78 -18.08
N THR A 96 7.88 -21.54 -19.19
CA THR A 96 6.74 -20.63 -19.26
C THR A 96 5.46 -21.37 -19.65
N PHE A 97 4.33 -20.86 -19.17
CA PHE A 97 3.04 -21.51 -19.32
C PHE A 97 1.99 -20.52 -19.79
N THR A 98 1.35 -20.83 -20.89
CA THR A 98 0.06 -20.21 -21.22
C THR A 98 -1.01 -20.73 -20.27
N MET A 99 -2.13 -20.05 -20.19
CA MET A 99 -3.26 -20.46 -19.34
C MET A 99 -3.77 -21.87 -19.70
N GLU A 100 -3.81 -22.19 -21.01
CA GLU A 100 -4.20 -23.53 -21.49
C GLU A 100 -3.22 -24.61 -21.04
N ARG A 101 -1.90 -24.37 -21.14
CA ARG A 101 -0.87 -25.30 -20.68
C ARG A 101 -0.96 -25.49 -19.15
N ALA A 102 -1.21 -24.42 -18.40
CA ALA A 102 -1.37 -24.49 -16.94
C ALA A 102 -2.62 -25.28 -16.52
N ARG A 103 -3.72 -25.19 -17.26
CA ARG A 103 -4.91 -26.05 -17.05
C ARG A 103 -4.59 -27.52 -17.24
N LYS A 104 -3.78 -27.85 -18.21
CA LYS A 104 -3.43 -29.25 -18.51
C LYS A 104 -2.38 -29.86 -17.58
N SER A 105 -1.43 -29.05 -17.07
CA SER A 105 -0.24 -29.56 -16.37
C SER A 105 -0.01 -29.03 -14.97
N LEU A 106 -0.62 -27.90 -14.61
CA LEU A 106 -0.43 -27.24 -13.31
C LEU A 106 -1.73 -27.11 -12.51
N GLY A 107 -2.79 -27.84 -12.92
CA GLY A 107 -4.06 -27.88 -12.18
C GLY A 107 -4.79 -26.52 -12.09
N LEU A 108 -4.62 -25.61 -13.04
CA LEU A 108 -5.40 -24.38 -13.09
C LEU A 108 -6.86 -24.71 -13.35
N ALA A 109 -7.74 -24.44 -12.39
CA ALA A 109 -9.18 -24.71 -12.47
C ALA A 109 -10.00 -23.45 -12.73
N SER A 110 -9.37 -22.26 -12.58
CA SER A 110 -10.05 -20.99 -12.72
C SER A 110 -10.62 -20.79 -14.13
N LYS A 111 -11.83 -20.24 -14.19
CA LYS A 111 -12.45 -19.76 -15.43
C LYS A 111 -11.84 -18.43 -15.82
N ASP A 112 -11.98 -18.09 -17.11
CA ASP A 112 -11.63 -16.77 -17.61
C ASP A 112 -12.57 -15.73 -16.96
N GLY A 113 -11.99 -14.67 -16.44
CA GLY A 113 -12.72 -13.65 -15.72
C GLY A 113 -11.82 -12.50 -15.30
N ARG A 114 -12.41 -11.43 -14.81
CA ARG A 114 -11.64 -10.28 -14.29
C ARG A 114 -10.89 -10.68 -13.02
N TRP A 115 -9.71 -10.10 -12.80
CA TRP A 115 -8.88 -10.42 -11.63
C TRP A 115 -9.65 -10.32 -10.30
N HIS A 116 -10.51 -9.30 -10.13
CA HIS A 116 -11.25 -9.09 -8.89
C HIS A 116 -12.37 -10.14 -8.65
N GLU A 117 -12.79 -10.85 -9.68
CA GLU A 117 -13.72 -11.97 -9.61
C GLU A 117 -12.98 -13.27 -9.28
N THR A 118 -11.77 -13.41 -9.79
CA THR A 118 -11.01 -14.66 -9.80
C THR A 118 -10.05 -14.81 -8.62
N LEU A 119 -9.33 -13.74 -8.22
CA LEU A 119 -8.41 -13.76 -7.10
C LEU A 119 -9.18 -13.70 -5.77
N GLY A 120 -9.75 -14.85 -5.36
CA GLY A 120 -10.69 -14.95 -4.24
C GLY A 120 -10.09 -14.60 -2.88
N LYS A 121 -8.78 -14.81 -2.69
CA LYS A 121 -8.10 -14.52 -1.42
C LYS A 121 -7.76 -13.04 -1.21
N ILE A 122 -8.02 -12.17 -2.18
CA ILE A 122 -8.01 -10.72 -1.96
C ILE A 122 -9.39 -10.35 -1.41
N ASP A 123 -9.43 -9.77 -0.22
CA ASP A 123 -10.69 -9.36 0.41
C ASP A 123 -11.39 -8.24 -0.37
N THR A 124 -12.69 -8.09 -0.17
CA THR A 124 -13.55 -7.17 -0.94
C THR A 124 -13.11 -5.71 -0.78
N ASP A 125 -12.76 -5.28 0.43
CA ASP A 125 -12.36 -3.90 0.69
C ASP A 125 -11.04 -3.57 0.00
N THR A 126 -10.09 -4.52 0.02
CA THR A 126 -8.83 -4.41 -0.73
C THR A 126 -9.06 -4.38 -2.23
N LYS A 127 -9.98 -5.19 -2.77
CA LYS A 127 -10.36 -5.14 -4.19
C LYS A 127 -10.92 -3.77 -4.57
N HIS A 128 -11.84 -3.23 -3.79
CA HIS A 128 -12.40 -1.89 -4.04
C HIS A 128 -11.33 -0.80 -3.99
N TYR A 129 -10.46 -0.85 -2.99
CA TYR A 129 -9.34 0.08 -2.89
C TYR A 129 -8.43 0.03 -4.11
N ILE A 130 -8.03 -1.18 -4.55
CA ILE A 130 -7.15 -1.36 -5.72
C ILE A 130 -7.84 -0.84 -6.99
N LEU A 131 -9.13 -1.15 -7.21
CA LEU A 131 -9.88 -0.65 -8.35
C LEU A 131 -9.93 0.88 -8.40
N ASN A 132 -10.15 1.53 -7.26
CA ASN A 132 -10.15 2.99 -7.17
C ASN A 132 -8.76 3.57 -7.43
N SER A 133 -7.72 2.96 -6.88
CA SER A 133 -6.32 3.39 -7.05
C SER A 133 -5.83 3.25 -8.49
N LEU A 134 -6.18 2.16 -9.17
CA LEU A 134 -5.82 1.93 -10.58
C LEU A 134 -6.44 2.99 -11.53
N ARG A 135 -7.64 3.49 -11.20
CA ARG A 135 -8.28 4.57 -11.98
C ARG A 135 -7.53 5.89 -11.91
N ARG A 136 -6.76 6.13 -10.85
CA ARG A 136 -5.92 7.33 -10.69
C ARG A 136 -4.60 7.24 -11.45
N GLY A 137 -4.16 6.04 -11.84
CA GLY A 137 -2.89 5.83 -12.55
C GLY A 137 -1.64 5.96 -11.69
N ASP A 138 -1.77 5.92 -10.37
CA ASP A 138 -0.65 6.02 -9.44
C ASP A 138 0.29 4.80 -9.53
N ASN A 139 1.60 5.03 -9.36
CA ASN A 139 2.59 3.96 -9.34
C ASN A 139 2.56 3.21 -8.01
N VAL A 140 2.06 1.97 -8.04
CA VAL A 140 1.94 1.13 -6.83
C VAL A 140 3.31 0.71 -6.27
N LYS A 141 4.30 0.45 -7.12
CA LYS A 141 5.64 0.02 -6.67
C LYS A 141 6.46 1.17 -6.08
N ASN A 142 6.23 2.40 -6.55
CA ASN A 142 6.88 3.60 -6.04
C ASN A 142 5.86 4.72 -5.81
N PRO A 143 5.08 4.66 -4.73
CA PRO A 143 4.07 5.66 -4.42
C PRO A 143 4.67 7.05 -4.20
N ARG A 144 4.05 8.08 -4.80
CA ARG A 144 4.43 9.49 -4.63
C ARG A 144 4.16 10.01 -3.21
N ILE A 145 3.16 9.44 -2.55
CA ILE A 145 2.73 9.84 -1.21
C ILE A 145 3.39 8.93 -0.19
N LYS A 146 4.10 9.54 0.76
CA LYS A 146 4.72 8.86 1.89
C LYS A 146 4.06 9.35 3.18
N ILE A 147 3.57 8.45 4.02
CA ILE A 147 3.05 8.81 5.33
C ILE A 147 3.99 8.28 6.42
N SER A 148 4.35 9.15 7.34
CA SER A 148 5.42 8.87 8.31
C SER A 148 5.19 9.61 9.62
N THR A 149 5.94 9.27 10.65
CA THR A 149 6.04 10.15 11.82
C THR A 149 7.13 11.21 11.61
N ILE A 150 6.98 12.35 12.28
CA ILE A 150 7.98 13.42 12.27
C ILE A 150 9.35 12.87 12.66
N HIS A 151 9.41 11.99 13.67
CA HIS A 151 10.66 11.39 14.15
C HIS A 151 11.36 10.51 13.12
N SER A 152 10.61 9.71 12.38
CA SER A 152 11.20 8.83 11.35
C SER A 152 11.67 9.59 10.11
N MET A 153 11.26 10.86 9.96
CA MET A 153 11.72 11.73 8.87
C MET A 153 12.98 12.56 9.24
N LYS A 154 13.53 12.36 10.43
CA LYS A 154 14.75 13.08 10.86
C LYS A 154 15.90 12.78 9.88
N GLY A 155 16.50 13.85 9.32
CA GLY A 155 17.57 13.75 8.30
C GLY A 155 17.08 13.52 6.87
N GLY A 156 15.79 13.26 6.64
CA GLY A 156 15.19 13.22 5.32
C GLY A 156 14.61 14.56 4.88
N GLU A 157 14.36 14.70 3.60
CA GLU A 157 13.67 15.84 2.99
C GLU A 157 12.67 15.34 1.95
N CYS A 158 11.68 16.15 1.62
CA CYS A 158 10.64 15.84 0.65
C CYS A 158 10.30 17.09 -0.16
N GLN A 159 9.90 16.91 -1.41
CA GLN A 159 9.49 18.00 -2.27
C GLN A 159 8.36 18.80 -1.61
N ASN A 160 7.27 18.15 -1.30
CA ASN A 160 6.12 18.74 -0.63
C ASN A 160 5.88 18.05 0.72
N VAL A 161 5.67 18.84 1.75
CA VAL A 161 5.37 18.33 3.09
C VAL A 161 4.00 18.80 3.54
N LEU A 162 3.20 17.86 4.02
CA LEU A 162 1.94 18.13 4.71
C LEU A 162 2.09 17.73 6.18
N VAL A 163 2.02 18.70 7.05
CA VAL A 163 2.10 18.51 8.51
C VAL A 163 0.70 18.32 9.08
N ILE A 164 0.53 17.27 9.87
CA ILE A 164 -0.71 16.96 10.59
C ILE A 164 -0.55 17.46 12.03
N PRO A 165 -1.18 18.60 12.40
CA PRO A 165 -0.98 19.24 13.68
C PRO A 165 -1.90 18.64 14.76
N GLU A 166 -1.66 17.38 15.07
CA GLU A 166 -2.37 16.64 16.11
C GLU A 166 -1.40 15.96 17.07
N LEU A 167 -1.70 16.06 18.36
CA LEU A 167 -0.96 15.40 19.44
C LEU A 167 -1.76 14.22 19.99
N SER A 168 -1.07 13.17 20.41
CA SER A 168 -1.71 12.17 21.29
C SER A 168 -2.03 12.85 22.63
N TYR A 169 -3.01 12.33 23.36
CA TYR A 169 -3.35 12.87 24.69
C TYR A 169 -2.14 12.92 25.64
N ALA A 170 -1.26 11.93 25.59
CA ALA A 170 -0.03 11.95 26.38
C ALA A 170 0.93 13.07 25.96
N ALA A 171 1.13 13.27 24.64
CA ALA A 171 1.96 14.35 24.13
C ALA A 171 1.34 15.73 24.43
N TYR A 172 0.01 15.85 24.37
CA TYR A 172 -0.69 17.07 24.73
C TYR A 172 -0.51 17.44 26.21
N LYS A 173 -0.61 16.46 27.12
CA LYS A 173 -0.31 16.71 28.55
C LYS A 173 1.13 17.16 28.79
N GLU A 174 2.09 16.57 28.10
CA GLU A 174 3.50 16.95 28.18
C GLU A 174 3.70 18.36 27.60
N TYR A 175 3.07 18.68 26.48
CA TYR A 175 3.06 19.99 25.86
C TYR A 175 2.56 21.08 26.86
N GLN A 176 1.51 20.82 27.63
CA GLN A 176 1.01 21.75 28.65
C GLN A 176 2.03 22.03 29.76
N ARG A 177 2.93 21.07 30.01
CA ARG A 177 4.00 21.24 31.04
C ARG A 177 5.26 21.86 30.45
N GLN A 178 5.64 21.44 29.24
CA GLN A 178 6.86 21.86 28.56
C GLN A 178 6.64 22.07 27.07
N PRO A 179 6.04 23.20 26.64
CA PRO A 179 5.69 23.48 25.25
C PRO A 179 6.86 23.35 24.27
N SER A 180 8.07 23.76 24.71
CA SER A 180 9.27 23.74 23.85
C SER A 180 9.63 22.39 23.28
N THR A 181 9.22 21.28 23.90
CA THR A 181 9.48 19.92 23.40
C THR A 181 8.72 19.66 22.12
N GLU A 182 7.42 19.95 22.09
CA GLU A 182 6.58 19.73 20.90
C GLU A 182 6.89 20.77 19.81
N HIS A 183 7.17 22.03 20.15
CA HIS A 183 7.62 23.02 19.17
C HIS A 183 8.88 22.56 18.42
N ARG A 184 9.87 21.95 19.11
CA ARG A 184 11.06 21.38 18.45
C ARG A 184 10.71 20.24 17.51
N VAL A 185 9.76 19.38 17.88
CA VAL A 185 9.33 18.27 17.02
C VAL A 185 8.67 18.82 15.76
N PHE A 186 7.74 19.76 15.88
CA PHE A 186 7.08 20.34 14.72
C PHE A 186 8.02 21.23 13.89
N TYR A 187 9.00 21.90 14.50
CA TYR A 187 10.07 22.59 13.79
C TYR A 187 10.82 21.62 12.86
N VAL A 188 11.13 20.41 13.33
CA VAL A 188 11.73 19.39 12.46
C VAL A 188 10.79 19.06 11.30
N ALA A 189 9.48 18.93 11.51
CA ALA A 189 8.53 18.63 10.44
C ALA A 189 8.54 19.69 9.34
N VAL A 190 8.41 20.97 9.70
CA VAL A 190 8.32 22.08 8.74
C VAL A 190 9.63 22.28 7.97
N THR A 191 10.77 21.98 8.60
CA THR A 191 12.09 22.06 7.94
C THR A 191 12.42 20.90 7.01
N ARG A 192 11.52 19.93 6.83
CA ARG A 192 11.71 18.81 5.87
C ARG A 192 11.32 19.17 4.43
N THR A 193 10.71 20.31 4.24
CA THR A 193 10.18 20.78 2.97
C THR A 193 11.28 21.34 2.07
N LYS A 194 11.27 20.95 0.79
CA LYS A 194 12.11 21.55 -0.26
C LYS A 194 11.39 22.63 -1.05
N GLU A 195 10.12 22.42 -1.40
CA GLU A 195 9.36 23.29 -2.28
C GLU A 195 8.11 23.86 -1.62
N SER A 196 7.20 23.02 -1.15
CA SER A 196 5.95 23.50 -0.55
C SER A 196 5.65 22.88 0.80
N LEU A 197 5.29 23.74 1.76
CA LEU A 197 4.83 23.36 3.08
C LEU A 197 3.32 23.60 3.19
N HIS A 198 2.60 22.57 3.59
CA HIS A 198 1.18 22.62 3.89
C HIS A 198 0.97 22.23 5.36
N ILE A 199 0.24 23.04 6.09
CA ILE A 199 -0.19 22.71 7.44
C ILE A 199 -1.69 22.42 7.36
N MET A 200 -2.04 21.21 7.74
CA MET A 200 -3.43 20.78 7.70
C MET A 200 -4.20 21.42 8.85
N GLU A 201 -5.45 21.79 8.62
CA GLU A 201 -6.32 22.16 9.74
C GLU A 201 -6.58 20.91 10.60
N PRO A 202 -6.36 20.98 11.94
CA PRO A 202 -6.53 19.81 12.80
C PRO A 202 -8.00 19.38 12.82
N ILE A 203 -8.28 18.16 12.40
CA ILE A 203 -9.63 17.57 12.41
C ILE A 203 -9.95 16.82 13.72
N GLN A 204 -8.93 16.65 14.58
CA GLN A 204 -9.01 15.92 15.84
C GLN A 204 -9.47 14.48 15.67
N THR A 205 -8.57 13.64 15.17
CA THR A 205 -8.83 12.21 15.05
C THR A 205 -9.05 11.57 16.43
N ARG A 206 -9.71 10.41 16.46
CA ARG A 206 -10.05 9.72 17.73
C ARG A 206 -8.82 9.57 18.65
N GLY A 207 -8.89 10.17 19.84
CA GLY A 207 -7.85 10.14 20.86
C GLY A 207 -6.61 10.99 20.54
N SER A 208 -6.74 12.00 19.71
CA SER A 208 -5.78 13.08 19.52
C SER A 208 -6.36 14.41 19.98
N GLU A 209 -5.47 15.38 20.21
CA GLU A 209 -5.77 16.76 20.51
C GLU A 209 -5.20 17.65 19.42
N LYS A 210 -5.90 18.74 19.13
CA LYS A 210 -5.46 19.72 18.13
C LYS A 210 -4.26 20.50 18.64
N PHE A 211 -3.32 20.78 17.77
CA PHE A 211 -2.13 21.58 18.05
C PHE A 211 -2.14 22.82 17.14
N TYR A 212 -2.29 23.97 17.72
CA TYR A 212 -2.45 25.23 16.97
C TYR A 212 -1.20 26.12 16.96
N ASP A 213 -0.16 25.79 17.76
CA ASP A 213 1.03 26.63 17.93
C ASP A 213 2.14 26.26 16.92
N LEU A 214 1.76 26.14 15.65
CA LEU A 214 2.67 25.90 14.53
C LEU A 214 3.06 27.20 13.82
#